data_552afed112490be2e9638e9ef832d8bc
#
_entry.id   552afed112490be2e9638e9ef832d8bc
#
_cell.length_a   1.000
_cell.length_b   1.000
_cell.length_c   1.000
_cell.angle_alpha   90.00
_cell.angle_beta   90.00
_cell.angle_gamma   90.00
#
_symmetry.space_group_name_H-M   'P 1'
#
loop_
_entity.id
_entity.type
_entity.pdbx_description
1 polymer ?
#
loop_
_entity_poly.entity_id
_entity_poly.type
_entity_poly.pdbx_seq_one_letter_code
_entity_poly.pdbx_strand_id
1 'polypeptide(L)'
;MIVSELERALLARYPKTDAEGWDRVGLSVGDPAAKITGVACALDATEANVHRALEAGANVLLTHHPIYIKVPEAFCPADSARPQCSAALYEAARCGVSIISLHTNLDRSHEARVCLSELLGAEPMSSLEHVDEPELTGLGALATLDDPSTLRDLANRAATAFDSDPRVWGEAERPCRTVAILGGSLGDFGELAIAAGADVVVTGEAGYHVAQDLALRGPGVILLGHDRSEEPFVDILMNSVSDAGVDPRHAIKILNPCQW
;
A
#
# COMPACT_ATOMS: atom_id res chain seq x y z
N MET A 1 14.46 8.94 -20.55
CA MET A 1 13.08 9.05 -20.04
C MET A 1 12.94 10.38 -19.27
N ILE A 2 11.79 11.05 -19.40
CA ILE A 2 11.42 12.21 -18.59
C ILE A 2 10.31 11.85 -17.62
N VAL A 3 10.05 12.70 -16.62
CA VAL A 3 9.07 12.43 -15.55
C VAL A 3 7.68 12.13 -16.07
N SER A 4 7.17 12.89 -17.07
CA SER A 4 5.86 12.66 -17.65
C SER A 4 5.76 11.36 -18.47
N GLU A 5 6.86 10.84 -18.99
CA GLU A 5 6.87 9.53 -19.66
C GLU A 5 6.75 8.40 -18.65
N LEU A 6 7.45 8.50 -17.51
CA LEU A 6 7.32 7.53 -16.42
C LEU A 6 5.92 7.58 -15.83
N GLU A 7 5.41 8.76 -15.49
CA GLU A 7 4.02 8.90 -14.98
C GLU A 7 3.01 8.24 -15.93
N ARG A 8 3.11 8.50 -17.22
CA ARG A 8 2.22 7.93 -18.23
C ARG A 8 2.31 6.39 -18.25
N ALA A 9 3.52 5.82 -18.18
CA ALA A 9 3.71 4.37 -18.15
C ALA A 9 3.08 3.75 -16.89
N LEU A 10 3.30 4.36 -15.72
CA LEU A 10 2.72 3.93 -14.45
C LEU A 10 1.18 4.00 -14.45
N LEU A 11 0.62 5.12 -14.94
CA LEU A 11 -0.83 5.31 -15.02
C LEU A 11 -1.51 4.54 -16.17
N ALA A 12 -0.76 4.03 -17.13
CA ALA A 12 -1.27 3.06 -18.10
C ALA A 12 -1.45 1.67 -17.46
N ARG A 13 -0.61 1.32 -16.47
CA ARG A 13 -0.71 0.06 -15.70
C ARG A 13 -1.72 0.16 -14.56
N TYR A 14 -1.75 1.29 -13.86
CA TYR A 14 -2.65 1.59 -12.74
C TYR A 14 -3.48 2.84 -13.07
N PRO A 15 -4.59 2.70 -13.81
CA PRO A 15 -5.36 3.84 -14.30
C PRO A 15 -5.89 4.73 -13.17
N LYS A 16 -5.90 6.06 -13.39
CA LYS A 16 -6.53 7.01 -12.45
C LYS A 16 -8.02 6.75 -12.23
N THR A 17 -8.68 6.13 -13.19
CA THR A 17 -10.10 5.74 -13.10
C THR A 17 -10.37 4.69 -12.03
N ASP A 18 -9.35 3.93 -11.66
CA ASP A 18 -9.45 2.89 -10.64
C ASP A 18 -9.21 3.45 -9.22
N ALA A 19 -8.73 4.69 -9.12
CA ALA A 19 -8.56 5.36 -7.84
C ALA A 19 -9.89 5.85 -7.26
N GLU A 20 -9.94 5.95 -5.92
CA GLU A 20 -11.05 6.59 -5.22
C GLU A 20 -11.22 8.06 -5.67
N GLY A 21 -12.46 8.54 -5.73
CA GLY A 21 -12.77 9.90 -6.19
C GLY A 21 -12.14 11.03 -5.36
N TRP A 22 -11.77 10.75 -4.12
CA TRP A 22 -11.09 11.68 -3.20
C TRP A 22 -9.56 11.60 -3.30
N ASP A 23 -9.02 10.58 -3.96
CA ASP A 23 -7.58 10.26 -3.98
C ASP A 23 -6.77 11.24 -4.85
N ARG A 24 -5.43 11.20 -4.67
CA ARG A 24 -4.46 12.08 -5.35
C ARG A 24 -3.32 11.28 -5.96
N VAL A 25 -3.61 10.53 -7.01
CA VAL A 25 -2.63 9.69 -7.71
C VAL A 25 -1.97 10.43 -8.89
N GLY A 26 -0.74 10.03 -9.20
CA GLY A 26 0.10 10.61 -10.24
C GLY A 26 1.04 11.69 -9.71
N LEU A 27 1.52 12.56 -10.59
CA LEU A 27 2.48 13.62 -10.27
C LEU A 27 1.84 14.69 -9.38
N SER A 28 2.39 14.87 -8.18
CA SER A 28 1.93 15.87 -7.20
C SER A 28 2.81 17.10 -7.13
N VAL A 29 4.12 16.96 -7.35
CA VAL A 29 5.10 18.04 -7.38
C VAL A 29 6.24 17.65 -8.33
N GLY A 30 6.87 18.63 -8.98
CA GLY A 30 8.02 18.43 -9.85
C GLY A 30 7.84 18.96 -11.26
N ASP A 31 8.89 18.84 -12.07
CA ASP A 31 8.87 19.23 -13.47
C ASP A 31 8.60 18.02 -14.36
N PRO A 32 7.44 17.94 -15.06
CA PRO A 32 7.11 16.82 -15.93
C PRO A 32 8.08 16.65 -17.12
N ALA A 33 8.85 17.68 -17.48
CA ALA A 33 9.85 17.64 -18.53
C ALA A 33 11.26 17.30 -18.02
N ALA A 34 11.46 17.20 -16.72
CA ALA A 34 12.77 16.88 -16.14
C ALA A 34 13.23 15.49 -16.59
N LYS A 35 14.52 15.39 -16.97
CA LYS A 35 15.15 14.09 -17.27
C LYS A 35 15.39 13.32 -15.98
N ILE A 36 14.97 12.05 -15.96
CA ILE A 36 15.15 11.18 -14.80
C ILE A 36 16.62 10.79 -14.66
N THR A 37 17.18 10.97 -13.46
CA THR A 37 18.51 10.49 -13.06
C THR A 37 18.44 9.19 -12.26
N GLY A 38 17.35 8.98 -11.52
CA GLY A 38 17.02 7.79 -10.76
C GLY A 38 15.64 7.92 -10.17
N VAL A 39 15.08 6.79 -9.75
CA VAL A 39 13.75 6.69 -9.10
C VAL A 39 13.92 5.99 -7.76
N ALA A 40 13.53 6.64 -6.68
CA ALA A 40 13.42 6.03 -5.36
C ALA A 40 11.95 5.63 -5.11
N CYS A 41 11.73 4.39 -4.68
CA CYS A 41 10.41 3.87 -4.33
C CYS A 41 10.29 3.73 -2.81
N ALA A 42 9.21 4.24 -2.24
CA ALA A 42 8.94 4.22 -0.80
C ALA A 42 7.43 4.08 -0.53
N LEU A 43 7.06 3.74 0.69
CA LEU A 43 5.66 3.78 1.11
C LEU A 43 5.17 5.23 1.20
N ASP A 44 5.94 6.11 1.85
CA ASP A 44 5.54 7.46 2.20
C ASP A 44 6.34 8.55 1.50
N ALA A 45 5.66 9.65 1.14
CA ALA A 45 6.27 10.89 0.66
C ALA A 45 6.64 11.82 1.81
N THR A 46 7.71 11.48 2.55
CA THR A 46 8.22 12.29 3.67
C THR A 46 9.39 13.17 3.25
N GLU A 47 9.67 14.25 4.01
CA GLU A 47 10.88 15.05 3.85
C GLU A 47 12.15 14.20 3.90
N ALA A 48 12.20 13.25 4.86
CA ALA A 48 13.32 12.31 5.00
C ALA A 48 13.51 11.46 3.74
N ASN A 49 12.43 10.97 3.13
CA ASN A 49 12.51 10.15 1.92
C ASN A 49 12.88 10.98 0.68
N VAL A 50 12.52 12.27 0.64
CA VAL A 50 13.03 13.21 -0.38
C VAL A 50 14.55 13.32 -0.29
N HIS A 51 15.10 13.48 0.93
CA HIS A 51 16.55 13.55 1.13
C HIS A 51 17.25 12.23 0.81
N ARG A 52 16.70 11.10 1.22
CA ARG A 52 17.24 9.75 0.87
C ARG A 52 17.27 9.52 -0.63
N ALA A 53 16.24 9.97 -1.36
CA ALA A 53 16.21 9.87 -2.82
C ALA A 53 17.36 10.68 -3.43
N LEU A 54 17.57 11.92 -2.99
CA LEU A 54 18.67 12.78 -3.44
C LEU A 54 20.05 12.20 -3.14
N GLU A 55 20.27 11.71 -1.93
CA GLU A 55 21.52 11.07 -1.50
C GLU A 55 21.85 9.84 -2.36
N ALA A 56 20.83 9.13 -2.82
CA ALA A 56 20.97 7.99 -3.73
C ALA A 56 21.05 8.41 -5.23
N GLY A 57 21.05 9.72 -5.54
CA GLY A 57 21.14 10.24 -6.91
C GLY A 57 19.83 10.20 -7.71
N ALA A 58 18.70 9.96 -7.04
CA ALA A 58 17.38 9.97 -7.66
C ALA A 58 16.72 11.36 -7.59
N ASN A 59 16.09 11.77 -8.69
CA ASN A 59 15.28 12.98 -8.76
C ASN A 59 13.78 12.70 -8.91
N VAL A 60 13.38 11.45 -8.76
CA VAL A 60 11.98 11.02 -8.66
C VAL A 60 11.81 10.19 -7.40
N LEU A 61 10.79 10.51 -6.59
CA LEU A 61 10.30 9.71 -5.49
C LEU A 61 8.92 9.19 -5.89
N LEU A 62 8.83 7.87 -6.10
CA LEU A 62 7.60 7.14 -6.36
C LEU A 62 7.10 6.54 -5.04
N THR A 63 5.89 6.89 -4.64
CA THR A 63 5.32 6.43 -3.37
C THR A 63 3.99 5.72 -3.55
N HIS A 64 3.65 4.88 -2.57
CA HIS A 64 2.28 4.37 -2.44
C HIS A 64 1.38 5.48 -1.92
N HIS A 65 1.66 6.02 -0.75
CA HIS A 65 0.87 7.10 -0.19
C HIS A 65 1.07 8.42 -0.95
N PRO A 66 -0.03 9.13 -1.30
CA PRO A 66 0.07 10.46 -1.87
C PRO A 66 0.59 11.44 -0.82
N ILE A 67 1.37 12.41 -1.27
CA ILE A 67 1.95 13.42 -0.36
C ILE A 67 0.87 14.24 0.37
N TYR A 68 -0.32 14.30 -0.16
CA TYR A 68 -1.49 14.89 0.48
C TYR A 68 -2.80 14.32 -0.11
N ILE A 69 -3.82 14.22 0.72
CA ILE A 69 -5.22 14.06 0.30
C ILE A 69 -5.88 15.44 0.17
N LYS A 70 -5.67 16.29 1.18
CA LYS A 70 -6.07 17.71 1.16
C LYS A 70 -4.85 18.56 0.96
N VAL A 71 -4.90 19.48 -0.01
CA VAL A 71 -3.82 20.43 -0.27
C VAL A 71 -3.54 21.24 1.00
N PRO A 72 -2.29 21.33 1.45
CA PRO A 72 -1.94 22.13 2.62
C PRO A 72 -2.14 23.62 2.37
N GLU A 73 -2.49 24.37 3.42
CA GLU A 73 -2.71 25.83 3.35
C GLU A 73 -1.41 26.60 3.08
N ALA A 74 -0.27 26.04 3.43
CA ALA A 74 1.04 26.64 3.24
C ALA A 74 2.09 25.59 2.87
N PHE A 75 3.04 25.99 2.04
CA PHE A 75 4.23 25.21 1.66
C PHE A 75 5.44 25.82 2.33
N CYS A 76 5.92 25.23 3.41
CA CYS A 76 7.04 25.74 4.20
C CYS A 76 7.87 24.59 4.78
N PRO A 77 9.14 24.87 5.15
CA PRO A 77 9.98 23.87 5.81
C PRO A 77 9.31 23.29 7.06
N ALA A 78 9.77 22.12 7.49
CA ALA A 78 9.30 21.51 8.73
C ALA A 78 9.49 22.46 9.92
N ASP A 79 8.45 22.59 10.71
CA ASP A 79 8.48 23.23 12.02
C ASP A 79 7.55 22.46 12.98
N SER A 80 7.52 22.86 14.26
CA SER A 80 6.72 22.18 15.27
C SER A 80 5.20 22.21 15.01
N ALA A 81 4.73 23.14 14.19
CA ALA A 81 3.31 23.29 13.86
C ALA A 81 2.93 22.58 12.54
N ARG A 82 3.91 22.35 11.66
CA ARG A 82 3.70 21.83 10.31
C ARG A 82 4.80 20.84 9.91
N PRO A 83 4.89 19.69 10.59
CA PRO A 83 6.06 18.81 10.47
C PRO A 83 6.03 17.90 9.24
N GLN A 84 4.90 17.78 8.52
CA GLN A 84 4.76 16.74 7.51
C GLN A 84 4.52 17.27 6.09
N CYS A 85 3.43 16.96 5.45
CA CYS A 85 3.24 17.04 4.00
C CYS A 85 3.69 18.40 3.40
N SER A 86 3.49 19.51 4.09
CA SER A 86 3.98 20.84 3.70
C SER A 86 5.50 20.90 3.56
N ALA A 87 6.23 20.28 4.49
CA ALA A 87 7.70 20.22 4.47
C ALA A 87 8.20 19.35 3.31
N ALA A 88 7.60 18.17 3.11
CA ALA A 88 7.96 17.30 2.01
C ALA A 88 7.74 17.96 0.64
N LEU A 89 6.61 18.68 0.45
CA LEU A 89 6.34 19.45 -0.75
C LEU A 89 7.37 20.57 -0.96
N TYR A 90 7.65 21.32 0.11
CA TYR A 90 8.63 22.41 0.06
C TYR A 90 10.03 21.90 -0.33
N GLU A 91 10.51 20.84 0.33
CA GLU A 91 11.80 20.24 0.05
C GLU A 91 11.88 19.63 -1.34
N ALA A 92 10.86 18.88 -1.76
CA ALA A 92 10.81 18.32 -3.10
C ALA A 92 10.91 19.41 -4.18
N ALA A 93 10.12 20.47 -4.06
CA ALA A 93 10.14 21.59 -4.99
C ALA A 93 11.49 22.33 -4.95
N ARG A 94 12.04 22.59 -3.75
CA ARG A 94 13.33 23.29 -3.57
C ARG A 94 14.49 22.50 -4.17
N CYS A 95 14.47 21.19 -4.06
CA CYS A 95 15.57 20.31 -4.49
C CYS A 95 15.36 19.73 -5.91
N GLY A 96 14.25 20.04 -6.57
CA GLY A 96 13.96 19.54 -7.92
C GLY A 96 13.61 18.05 -7.96
N VAL A 97 13.07 17.50 -6.87
CA VAL A 97 12.57 16.13 -6.80
C VAL A 97 11.11 16.10 -7.24
N SER A 98 10.79 15.22 -8.17
CA SER A 98 9.41 14.95 -8.58
C SER A 98 8.81 13.85 -7.72
N ILE A 99 7.58 14.04 -7.23
CA ILE A 99 6.84 13.02 -6.44
C ILE A 99 5.65 12.53 -7.25
N ILE A 100 5.63 11.21 -7.48
CA ILE A 100 4.53 10.49 -8.13
C ILE A 100 3.98 9.50 -7.11
N SER A 101 2.66 9.35 -7.02
CA SER A 101 2.03 8.39 -6.10
C SER A 101 1.07 7.48 -6.83
N LEU A 102 1.06 6.20 -6.44
CA LEU A 102 0.11 5.17 -6.83
C LEU A 102 -0.51 4.61 -5.54
N HIS A 103 -1.75 4.93 -5.29
CA HIS A 103 -2.43 4.65 -4.03
C HIS A 103 -3.60 3.70 -4.26
N THR A 104 -4.84 4.13 -4.09
CA THR A 104 -6.01 3.23 -4.24
C THR A 104 -6.16 2.63 -5.64
N ASN A 105 -5.57 3.21 -6.67
CA ASN A 105 -5.47 2.60 -7.99
C ASN A 105 -4.49 1.41 -8.03
N LEU A 106 -3.44 1.42 -7.22
CA LEU A 106 -2.53 0.28 -7.04
C LEU A 106 -3.20 -0.78 -6.16
N ASP A 107 -3.84 -0.39 -5.06
CA ASP A 107 -4.56 -1.31 -4.16
C ASP A 107 -5.59 -2.16 -4.90
N ARG A 108 -6.26 -1.58 -5.91
CA ARG A 108 -7.24 -2.28 -6.73
C ARG A 108 -6.64 -3.20 -7.79
N SER A 109 -5.34 -3.17 -7.98
CA SER A 109 -4.67 -3.95 -9.00
C SER A 109 -4.69 -5.46 -8.69
N HIS A 110 -4.57 -6.26 -9.74
CA HIS A 110 -4.37 -7.69 -9.60
C HIS A 110 -3.04 -8.01 -8.88
N GLU A 111 -2.00 -7.22 -9.14
CA GLU A 111 -0.68 -7.38 -8.53
C GLU A 111 -0.73 -7.18 -7.00
N ALA A 112 -1.46 -6.18 -6.52
CA ALA A 112 -1.63 -5.96 -5.07
C ALA A 112 -2.36 -7.14 -4.42
N ARG A 113 -3.43 -7.63 -5.05
CA ARG A 113 -4.20 -8.79 -4.62
C ARG A 113 -3.34 -10.05 -4.52
N VAL A 114 -2.57 -10.34 -5.56
CA VAL A 114 -1.64 -11.49 -5.60
C VAL A 114 -0.58 -11.34 -4.53
N CYS A 115 0.08 -10.20 -4.44
CA CYS A 115 1.15 -9.92 -3.48
C CYS A 115 0.70 -10.20 -2.04
N LEU A 116 -0.43 -9.64 -1.61
CA LEU A 116 -0.94 -9.82 -0.25
C LEU A 116 -1.35 -11.28 0.03
N SER A 117 -1.95 -11.95 -0.96
CA SER A 117 -2.40 -13.35 -0.81
C SER A 117 -1.22 -14.31 -0.69
N GLU A 118 -0.22 -14.19 -1.57
CA GLU A 118 0.97 -15.04 -1.58
C GLU A 118 1.78 -14.94 -0.28
N LEU A 119 1.87 -13.75 0.32
CA LEU A 119 2.53 -13.55 1.62
C LEU A 119 1.88 -14.38 2.74
N LEU A 120 0.59 -14.69 2.63
CA LEU A 120 -0.11 -15.55 3.57
C LEU A 120 -0.14 -17.03 3.15
N GLY A 121 0.48 -17.40 2.01
CA GLY A 121 0.36 -18.75 1.45
C GLY A 121 -1.08 -19.05 1.06
N ALA A 122 -1.70 -18.12 0.34
CA ALA A 122 -3.08 -18.21 -0.13
C ALA A 122 -3.16 -17.89 -1.61
N GLU A 123 -4.03 -18.58 -2.32
CA GLU A 123 -4.34 -18.32 -3.73
C GLU A 123 -5.47 -17.28 -3.82
N PRO A 124 -5.28 -16.15 -4.52
CA PRO A 124 -6.31 -15.14 -4.68
C PRO A 124 -7.46 -15.65 -5.56
N MET A 125 -8.69 -15.45 -5.08
CA MET A 125 -9.91 -15.84 -5.80
C MET A 125 -10.53 -14.65 -6.55
N SER A 126 -10.71 -13.53 -5.84
CA SER A 126 -11.36 -12.32 -6.35
C SER A 126 -10.97 -11.11 -5.51
N SER A 127 -11.39 -9.90 -5.90
CA SER A 127 -11.40 -8.77 -4.97
C SER A 127 -12.58 -8.87 -4.00
N LEU A 128 -12.53 -8.15 -2.89
CA LEU A 128 -13.68 -8.03 -1.97
C LEU A 128 -14.81 -7.17 -2.55
N GLU A 129 -14.50 -6.25 -3.47
CA GLU A 129 -15.50 -5.44 -4.17
C GLU A 129 -16.27 -6.23 -5.24
N HIS A 130 -15.63 -7.25 -5.84
CA HIS A 130 -16.17 -8.01 -6.98
C HIS A 130 -15.97 -9.51 -6.78
N VAL A 131 -16.61 -10.07 -5.73
CA VAL A 131 -16.46 -11.48 -5.35
C VAL A 131 -16.91 -12.44 -6.46
N ASP A 132 -17.98 -12.09 -7.19
CA ASP A 132 -18.54 -12.91 -8.28
C ASP A 132 -17.88 -12.66 -9.64
N GLU A 133 -16.98 -11.67 -9.75
CA GLU A 133 -16.31 -11.27 -10.99
C GLU A 133 -14.79 -11.19 -10.76
N PRO A 134 -14.11 -12.35 -10.67
CA PRO A 134 -12.70 -12.43 -10.23
C PRO A 134 -11.70 -11.72 -11.14
N GLU A 135 -12.07 -11.48 -12.40
CA GLU A 135 -11.25 -10.77 -13.40
C GLU A 135 -11.27 -9.24 -13.21
N LEU A 136 -12.26 -8.71 -12.47
CA LEU A 136 -12.33 -7.26 -12.25
C LEU A 136 -11.30 -6.79 -11.21
N THR A 137 -10.75 -5.61 -11.45
CA THR A 137 -9.97 -4.88 -10.44
C THR A 137 -10.87 -4.52 -9.26
N GLY A 138 -10.31 -4.39 -8.07
CA GLY A 138 -11.08 -4.04 -6.87
C GLY A 138 -10.23 -4.13 -5.62
N LEU A 139 -10.63 -3.41 -4.58
CA LEU A 139 -9.95 -3.38 -3.29
C LEU A 139 -10.05 -4.72 -2.55
N GLY A 140 -8.95 -5.04 -1.87
CA GLY A 140 -8.79 -6.24 -1.07
C GLY A 140 -8.75 -7.51 -1.90
N ALA A 141 -8.46 -8.62 -1.24
CA ALA A 141 -8.48 -9.95 -1.81
C ALA A 141 -9.36 -10.89 -0.96
N LEU A 142 -10.18 -11.68 -1.62
CA LEU A 142 -10.69 -12.91 -1.08
C LEU A 142 -9.77 -14.03 -1.59
N ALA A 143 -9.20 -14.82 -0.69
CA ALA A 143 -8.20 -15.83 -1.04
C ALA A 143 -8.45 -17.13 -0.29
N THR A 144 -7.97 -18.24 -0.83
CA THR A 144 -8.02 -19.56 -0.17
C THR A 144 -6.61 -19.95 0.24
N LEU A 145 -6.42 -20.32 1.52
CA LEU A 145 -5.13 -20.85 1.99
C LEU A 145 -4.82 -22.16 1.27
N ASP A 146 -3.58 -22.33 0.84
CA ASP A 146 -3.09 -23.55 0.20
C ASP A 146 -3.29 -24.76 1.12
N ASP A 147 -2.93 -24.59 2.40
CA ASP A 147 -3.20 -25.56 3.47
C ASP A 147 -4.10 -24.92 4.54
N PRO A 148 -5.17 -25.62 5.01
CA PRO A 148 -5.96 -25.18 6.15
C PRO A 148 -5.08 -24.91 7.36
N SER A 149 -5.32 -23.81 8.05
CA SER A 149 -4.50 -23.35 9.16
C SER A 149 -5.36 -22.99 10.36
N THR A 150 -4.76 -22.88 11.55
CA THR A 150 -5.46 -22.24 12.68
C THR A 150 -5.28 -20.73 12.62
N LEU A 151 -6.15 -19.97 13.31
CA LEU A 151 -6.01 -18.52 13.43
C LEU A 151 -4.64 -18.16 14.03
N ARG A 152 -4.15 -18.94 15.00
CA ARG A 152 -2.82 -18.78 15.60
C ARG A 152 -1.70 -18.93 14.57
N ASP A 153 -1.74 -20.00 13.78
CA ASP A 153 -0.69 -20.29 12.82
C ASP A 153 -0.67 -19.25 11.68
N LEU A 154 -1.87 -18.83 11.25
CA LEU A 154 -2.01 -17.78 10.26
C LEU A 154 -1.49 -16.43 10.79
N ALA A 155 -1.79 -16.09 12.05
CA ALA A 155 -1.25 -14.88 12.69
C ALA A 155 0.28 -14.92 12.79
N ASN A 156 0.88 -16.05 13.15
CA ASN A 156 2.33 -16.22 13.18
C ASN A 156 2.96 -16.12 11.78
N ARG A 157 2.30 -16.68 10.77
CA ARG A 157 2.73 -16.54 9.37
C ARG A 157 2.69 -15.08 8.93
N ALA A 158 1.57 -14.39 9.22
CA ALA A 158 1.41 -12.98 8.91
C ALA A 158 2.45 -12.11 9.62
N ALA A 159 2.72 -12.37 10.91
CA ALA A 159 3.77 -11.68 11.68
C ALA A 159 5.13 -11.77 10.98
N THR A 160 5.49 -12.97 10.50
CA THR A 160 6.78 -13.20 9.82
C THR A 160 6.80 -12.57 8.43
N ALA A 161 5.72 -12.74 7.64
CA ALA A 161 5.68 -12.30 6.26
C ALA A 161 5.65 -10.77 6.11
N PHE A 162 5.02 -10.09 7.07
CA PHE A 162 4.88 -8.62 7.06
C PHE A 162 5.83 -7.91 8.04
N ASP A 163 6.74 -8.64 8.67
CA ASP A 163 7.64 -8.08 9.72
C ASP A 163 6.87 -7.26 10.76
N SER A 164 5.80 -7.84 11.31
CA SER A 164 4.81 -7.19 12.16
C SER A 164 4.63 -7.90 13.48
N ASP A 165 4.11 -7.20 14.49
CA ASP A 165 3.60 -7.75 15.76
C ASP A 165 2.07 -7.61 15.79
N PRO A 166 1.31 -8.54 15.19
CA PRO A 166 -0.11 -8.35 14.92
C PRO A 166 -0.96 -8.43 16.19
N ARG A 167 -2.02 -7.63 16.21
CA ARG A 167 -3.10 -7.76 17.19
C ARG A 167 -4.17 -8.70 16.63
N VAL A 168 -4.61 -9.67 17.44
CA VAL A 168 -5.50 -10.75 16.99
C VAL A 168 -6.77 -10.82 17.85
N TRP A 169 -7.93 -11.01 17.20
CA TRP A 169 -9.22 -11.29 17.82
C TRP A 169 -9.79 -12.60 17.26
N GLY A 170 -10.32 -13.43 18.12
CA GLY A 170 -10.91 -14.72 17.80
C GLY A 170 -10.27 -15.88 18.58
N GLU A 171 -10.81 -17.07 18.42
CA GLU A 171 -10.30 -18.29 19.06
C GLU A 171 -9.03 -18.77 18.35
N ALA A 172 -7.95 -18.96 19.08
CA ALA A 172 -6.64 -19.27 18.51
C ALA A 172 -6.61 -20.55 17.66
N GLU A 173 -7.33 -21.59 18.11
CA GLU A 173 -7.38 -22.90 17.44
C GLU A 173 -8.49 -22.99 16.38
N ARG A 174 -9.19 -21.88 16.10
CA ARG A 174 -10.20 -21.83 15.06
C ARG A 174 -9.60 -22.17 13.70
N PRO A 175 -10.18 -23.11 12.95
CA PRO A 175 -9.71 -23.39 11.59
C PRO A 175 -10.05 -22.24 10.66
N CYS A 176 -9.09 -21.91 9.79
CA CYS A 176 -9.20 -20.88 8.76
C CYS A 176 -8.81 -21.48 7.41
N ARG A 177 -9.60 -21.18 6.40
CA ARG A 177 -9.33 -21.55 5.00
C ARG A 177 -9.51 -20.35 4.06
N THR A 178 -10.59 -19.60 4.24
CA THR A 178 -10.92 -18.44 3.41
C THR A 178 -10.47 -17.17 4.12
N VAL A 179 -9.60 -16.41 3.48
CA VAL A 179 -9.00 -15.19 4.02
C VAL A 179 -9.47 -13.99 3.22
N ALA A 180 -9.96 -12.97 3.91
CA ALA A 180 -10.11 -11.63 3.35
C ALA A 180 -8.86 -10.81 3.75
N ILE A 181 -8.12 -10.28 2.79
CA ILE A 181 -6.92 -9.49 3.07
C ILE A 181 -6.93 -8.18 2.30
N LEU A 182 -6.52 -7.10 2.97
CA LEU A 182 -6.30 -5.79 2.36
C LEU A 182 -5.21 -5.00 3.13
N GLY A 183 -4.50 -4.14 2.42
CA GLY A 183 -3.55 -3.19 3.02
C GLY A 183 -4.26 -2.06 3.75
N GLY A 184 -3.52 -1.33 4.60
CA GLY A 184 -3.97 -0.12 5.26
C GLY A 184 -5.19 -0.28 6.15
N SER A 185 -6.14 0.62 6.02
CA SER A 185 -7.33 0.67 6.87
C SER A 185 -8.46 -0.21 6.35
N LEU A 186 -9.09 -0.98 7.23
CA LEU A 186 -10.21 -1.87 6.91
C LEU A 186 -11.42 -1.14 6.31
N GLY A 187 -11.70 0.10 6.75
CA GLY A 187 -12.91 0.81 6.33
C GLY A 187 -14.18 -0.04 6.52
N ASP A 188 -15.04 -0.06 5.50
CA ASP A 188 -16.30 -0.83 5.49
C ASP A 188 -16.14 -2.26 4.94
N PHE A 189 -14.91 -2.68 4.57
CA PHE A 189 -14.65 -3.99 3.96
C PHE A 189 -14.89 -5.18 4.89
N GLY A 190 -14.97 -4.96 6.20
CA GLY A 190 -15.36 -5.99 7.14
C GLY A 190 -16.71 -6.63 6.84
N GLU A 191 -17.68 -5.85 6.38
CA GLU A 191 -19.01 -6.35 5.99
C GLU A 191 -18.94 -7.18 4.71
N LEU A 192 -18.13 -6.74 3.74
CA LEU A 192 -17.91 -7.51 2.51
C LEU A 192 -17.21 -8.85 2.80
N ALA A 193 -16.23 -8.85 3.70
CA ALA A 193 -15.55 -10.07 4.13
C ALA A 193 -16.52 -11.09 4.79
N ILE A 194 -17.43 -10.63 5.66
CA ILE A 194 -18.48 -11.48 6.24
C ILE A 194 -19.40 -12.02 5.14
N ALA A 195 -19.87 -11.16 4.25
CA ALA A 195 -20.76 -11.55 3.16
C ALA A 195 -20.12 -12.56 2.21
N ALA A 196 -18.81 -12.45 1.99
CA ALA A 196 -18.02 -13.39 1.20
C ALA A 196 -17.68 -14.70 1.94
N GLY A 197 -18.06 -14.84 3.20
CA GLY A 197 -17.81 -16.05 4.01
C GLY A 197 -16.35 -16.23 4.42
N ALA A 198 -15.60 -15.14 4.62
CA ALA A 198 -14.23 -15.21 5.10
C ALA A 198 -14.17 -15.78 6.53
N ASP A 199 -13.24 -16.71 6.77
CA ASP A 199 -12.96 -17.25 8.12
C ASP A 199 -12.13 -16.26 8.94
N VAL A 200 -11.34 -15.43 8.26
CA VAL A 200 -10.44 -14.44 8.88
C VAL A 200 -10.31 -13.19 8.01
N VAL A 201 -10.21 -12.04 8.65
CA VAL A 201 -9.88 -10.74 8.05
C VAL A 201 -8.47 -10.37 8.47
N VAL A 202 -7.59 -10.11 7.51
CA VAL A 202 -6.22 -9.61 7.71
C VAL A 202 -6.14 -8.21 7.10
N THR A 203 -5.74 -7.22 7.89
CA THR A 203 -5.63 -5.83 7.42
C THR A 203 -4.60 -5.07 8.24
N GLY A 204 -4.24 -3.86 7.81
CA GLY A 204 -3.31 -3.01 8.56
C GLY A 204 -3.93 -2.53 9.87
N GLU A 205 -5.10 -1.90 9.81
CA GLU A 205 -5.75 -1.32 10.98
C GLU A 205 -7.27 -1.33 10.90
N ALA A 206 -7.89 -1.37 12.07
CA ALA A 206 -9.32 -1.18 12.26
C ALA A 206 -9.59 -0.58 13.65
N GLY A 207 -10.72 0.10 13.80
CA GLY A 207 -11.16 0.55 15.12
C GLY A 207 -11.37 -0.63 16.07
N TYR A 208 -11.03 -0.44 17.35
CA TYR A 208 -11.15 -1.50 18.37
C TYR A 208 -12.53 -2.19 18.36
N HIS A 209 -13.62 -1.41 18.33
CA HIS A 209 -14.97 -1.95 18.37
C HIS A 209 -15.34 -2.67 17.04
N VAL A 210 -14.77 -2.23 15.91
CA VAL A 210 -14.97 -2.90 14.62
C VAL A 210 -14.33 -4.28 14.64
N ALA A 211 -13.07 -4.39 15.09
CA ALA A 211 -12.39 -5.66 15.20
C ALA A 211 -13.11 -6.62 16.17
N GLN A 212 -13.58 -6.09 17.31
CA GLN A 212 -14.34 -6.86 18.30
C GLN A 212 -15.70 -7.36 17.72
N ASP A 213 -16.43 -6.49 17.04
CA ASP A 213 -17.73 -6.83 16.43
C ASP A 213 -17.58 -7.92 15.36
N LEU A 214 -16.58 -7.76 14.47
CA LEU A 214 -16.31 -8.78 13.44
C LEU A 214 -15.99 -10.13 14.09
N ALA A 215 -15.13 -10.16 15.10
CA ALA A 215 -14.78 -11.42 15.78
C ALA A 215 -15.98 -12.07 16.50
N LEU A 216 -16.90 -11.29 17.03
CA LEU A 216 -18.15 -11.81 17.63
C LEU A 216 -19.14 -12.35 16.59
N ARG A 217 -19.10 -11.82 15.37
CA ARG A 217 -19.99 -12.20 14.26
C ARG A 217 -19.47 -13.36 13.43
N GLY A 218 -18.23 -13.75 13.63
CA GLY A 218 -17.72 -14.94 12.97
C GLY A 218 -16.23 -14.91 12.64
N PRO A 219 -15.70 -14.06 11.75
CA PRO A 219 -14.33 -14.17 11.32
C PRO A 219 -13.34 -13.81 12.43
N GLY A 220 -12.17 -14.49 12.43
CA GLY A 220 -11.01 -13.98 13.15
C GLY A 220 -10.55 -12.65 12.55
N VAL A 221 -9.82 -11.83 13.32
CA VAL A 221 -9.27 -10.57 12.84
C VAL A 221 -7.79 -10.48 13.18
N ILE A 222 -6.95 -10.15 12.22
CA ILE A 222 -5.50 -9.95 12.38
C ILE A 222 -5.19 -8.53 11.90
N LEU A 223 -4.68 -7.67 12.79
CA LEU A 223 -4.26 -6.30 12.49
C LEU A 223 -2.74 -6.23 12.49
N LEU A 224 -2.15 -5.90 11.33
CA LEU A 224 -0.71 -5.93 11.07
C LEU A 224 0.02 -4.62 11.41
N GLY A 225 -0.70 -3.50 11.45
CA GLY A 225 -0.17 -2.15 11.32
C GLY A 225 -0.35 -1.65 9.89
N HIS A 226 -0.72 -0.37 9.75
CA HIS A 226 -1.02 0.25 8.45
C HIS A 226 0.17 0.10 7.49
N ASP A 227 1.31 0.63 7.92
CA ASP A 227 2.56 0.61 7.17
C ASP A 227 3.06 -0.81 6.87
N ARG A 228 2.95 -1.74 7.83
CA ARG A 228 3.42 -3.11 7.64
C ARG A 228 2.61 -3.88 6.61
N SER A 229 1.31 -3.67 6.57
CA SER A 229 0.43 -4.32 5.59
C SER A 229 0.68 -3.85 4.16
N GLU A 230 1.22 -2.64 3.98
CA GLU A 230 1.45 -2.00 2.67
C GLU A 230 2.92 -1.91 2.26
N GLU A 231 3.87 -2.13 3.16
CA GLU A 231 5.31 -2.17 2.82
C GLU A 231 5.62 -3.08 1.62
N PRO A 232 4.95 -4.25 1.44
CA PRO A 232 5.14 -5.09 0.26
C PRO A 232 4.84 -4.40 -1.08
N PHE A 233 4.00 -3.37 -1.10
CA PHE A 233 3.68 -2.61 -2.31
C PHE A 233 4.88 -1.84 -2.85
N VAL A 234 5.87 -1.55 -2.02
CA VAL A 234 7.12 -0.92 -2.49
C VAL A 234 7.84 -1.82 -3.50
N ASP A 235 7.73 -3.15 -3.38
CA ASP A 235 8.29 -4.09 -4.37
C ASP A 235 7.48 -4.04 -5.68
N ILE A 236 6.17 -3.86 -5.61
CA ILE A 236 5.34 -3.64 -6.81
C ILE A 236 5.75 -2.33 -7.51
N LEU A 237 5.99 -1.26 -6.76
CA LEU A 237 6.49 0.01 -7.30
C LEU A 237 7.85 -0.18 -7.99
N MET A 238 8.79 -0.89 -7.35
CA MET A 238 10.11 -1.20 -7.93
C MET A 238 10.00 -1.97 -9.24
N ASN A 239 9.16 -2.99 -9.29
CA ASN A 239 8.91 -3.77 -10.50
C ASN A 239 8.29 -2.89 -11.60
N SER A 240 7.33 -2.04 -11.25
CA SER A 240 6.66 -1.14 -12.19
C SER A 240 7.61 -0.11 -12.81
N VAL A 241 8.57 0.40 -12.02
CA VAL A 241 9.64 1.29 -12.51
C VAL A 241 10.55 0.58 -13.50
N SER A 242 10.91 -0.67 -13.22
CA SER A 242 11.73 -1.50 -14.12
C SER A 242 11.00 -1.81 -15.42
N ASP A 243 9.72 -2.18 -15.34
CA ASP A 243 8.86 -2.47 -16.50
C ASP A 243 8.62 -1.22 -17.37
N ALA A 244 8.60 -0.04 -16.74
CA ALA A 244 8.55 1.24 -17.46
C ALA A 244 9.86 1.58 -18.20
N GLY A 245 10.93 0.79 -18.01
CA GLY A 245 12.20 0.95 -18.72
C GLY A 245 13.24 1.81 -18.01
N VAL A 246 13.09 2.05 -16.71
CA VAL A 246 14.16 2.62 -15.88
C VAL A 246 15.20 1.53 -15.60
N ASP A 247 16.47 1.86 -15.81
CA ASP A 247 17.58 0.94 -15.50
C ASP A 247 17.54 0.55 -14.00
N PRO A 248 17.53 -0.76 -13.66
CA PRO A 248 17.49 -1.21 -12.26
C PRO A 248 18.59 -0.63 -11.37
N ARG A 249 19.73 -0.23 -11.94
CA ARG A 249 20.81 0.46 -11.21
C ARG A 249 20.43 1.86 -10.72
N HIS A 250 19.39 2.44 -11.29
CA HIS A 250 18.87 3.76 -10.96
C HIS A 250 17.50 3.68 -10.26
N ALA A 251 17.06 2.47 -9.89
CA ALA A 251 15.88 2.23 -9.07
C ALA A 251 16.30 1.86 -7.64
N ILE A 252 15.83 2.61 -6.65
CA ILE A 252 16.26 2.50 -5.25
C ILE A 252 15.04 2.22 -4.37
N LYS A 253 15.09 1.16 -3.57
CA LYS A 253 14.07 0.87 -2.57
C LYS A 253 14.39 1.58 -1.26
N ILE A 254 13.45 2.34 -0.73
CA ILE A 254 13.53 2.97 0.59
C ILE A 254 12.49 2.32 1.49
N LEU A 255 12.93 1.63 2.52
CA LEU A 255 12.07 1.04 3.54
C LEU A 255 11.79 2.04 4.66
N ASN A 256 10.59 1.99 5.21
CA ASN A 256 10.27 2.74 6.41
C ASN A 256 11.06 2.19 7.61
N PRO A 257 11.52 3.04 8.53
CA PRO A 257 12.12 2.57 9.77
C PRO A 257 11.08 1.80 10.59
N CYS A 258 11.53 0.71 11.23
CA CYS A 258 10.68 -0.03 12.14
C CYS A 258 10.17 0.89 13.25
N GLN A 259 8.87 0.89 13.52
CA GLN A 259 8.27 1.65 14.62
C GLN A 259 8.20 0.75 15.86
N TRP A 260 8.47 1.35 17.03
CA TRP A 260 8.47 0.65 18.33
C TRP A 260 7.10 0.78 19.01
#